data_c3b1a86016154a76340b4156c718a05d
#
_entry.id   c3b1a86016154a76340b4156c718a05d
#
_cell.length_a   1.000
_cell.length_b   1.000
_cell.length_c   1.000
_cell.angle_alpha   90.00
_cell.angle_beta   90.00
_cell.angle_gamma   90.00
#
_symmetry.space_group_name_H-M   'P 1'
#
loop_
_entity.id
_entity.type
_entity.pdbx_description
1 polymer ?
#
loop_
_entity_poly.entity_id
_entity_poly.type
_entity_poly.pdbx_seq_one_letter_code
_entity_poly.pdbx_strand_id
1 'polypeptide(L)'
;DVERLTVPLTGAATAAGDPAEDERDASRDVEFRVGQPSSSNLELTDDIRSAEGFLLGWRGEDDGQVSTVRLAAPKDATDEGRSEVEQALMKLLSMPVVFPAEAVGPGATWSVDSRVTGEATLLQTTTYSITAVDGDRVELDVDVQQRPAIGALTMEDGQSLNVLNSNTTSEGALTVDLGRPLPVDGRVSYTTRVVYGGADSDVRVVQDTTTSLAFTDS
;
A
#
# COMPACT_ATOMS: atom_id res chain seq x y z
N ASP A 1 0.01 0.49 21.83
CA ASP A 1 0.50 -0.76 21.23
C ASP A 1 0.23 -0.70 19.71
N VAL A 2 1.19 -1.16 18.92
CA VAL A 2 1.04 -1.23 17.46
C VAL A 2 0.27 -2.51 17.13
N GLU A 3 -0.90 -2.37 16.55
CA GLU A 3 -1.67 -3.50 16.06
C GLU A 3 -1.03 -4.09 14.81
N ARG A 4 -0.95 -5.43 14.75
CA ARG A 4 -0.41 -6.16 13.62
C ARG A 4 -1.49 -7.06 13.04
N LEU A 5 -1.77 -6.88 11.76
CA LEU A 5 -2.59 -7.78 10.97
C LEU A 5 -1.69 -8.62 10.05
N THR A 6 -1.86 -9.93 10.08
CA THR A 6 -1.20 -10.88 9.18
C THR A 6 -2.24 -11.40 8.19
N VAL A 7 -1.95 -11.23 6.90
CA VAL A 7 -2.85 -11.64 5.82
C VAL A 7 -2.10 -12.60 4.89
N PRO A 8 -2.26 -13.92 5.06
CA PRO A 8 -1.70 -14.89 4.13
C PRO A 8 -2.34 -14.76 2.76
N LEU A 9 -1.54 -14.68 1.71
CA LEU A 9 -2.01 -14.54 0.34
C LEU A 9 -1.54 -15.73 -0.50
N THR A 10 -2.47 -16.39 -1.17
CA THR A 10 -2.17 -17.46 -2.13
C THR A 10 -2.74 -17.07 -3.49
N GLY A 11 -1.91 -17.05 -4.51
CA GLY A 11 -2.35 -16.64 -5.84
C GLY A 11 -1.20 -16.56 -6.83
N ALA A 12 -1.49 -16.08 -8.01
CA ALA A 12 -0.53 -15.97 -9.11
C ALA A 12 -0.92 -14.86 -10.09
N ALA A 13 0.04 -14.48 -10.91
CA ALA A 13 -0.16 -13.70 -12.12
C ALA A 13 -0.35 -14.64 -13.31
N THR A 14 -1.24 -14.28 -14.21
CA THR A 14 -1.44 -14.92 -15.51
C THR A 14 -1.40 -13.85 -16.60
N ALA A 15 -1.25 -14.27 -17.86
CA ALA A 15 -1.42 -13.33 -18.97
C ALA A 15 -2.85 -12.78 -18.97
N ALA A 16 -2.97 -11.45 -19.10
CA ALA A 16 -4.28 -10.83 -19.14
C ALA A 16 -5.03 -11.22 -20.43
N GLY A 17 -6.32 -11.50 -20.28
CA GLY A 17 -7.24 -11.62 -21.41
C GLY A 17 -7.69 -10.24 -21.94
N ASP A 18 -8.58 -10.26 -22.93
CA ASP A 18 -9.17 -9.02 -23.44
C ASP A 18 -9.84 -8.22 -22.32
N PRO A 19 -9.69 -6.88 -22.30
CA PRO A 19 -10.32 -6.06 -21.28
C PRO A 19 -11.85 -6.05 -21.42
N ALA A 20 -12.55 -5.92 -20.29
CA ALA A 20 -13.98 -5.59 -20.30
C ALA A 20 -14.18 -4.15 -20.82
N GLU A 21 -15.43 -3.77 -21.09
CA GLU A 21 -15.78 -2.49 -21.77
C GLU A 21 -15.21 -1.25 -21.03
N ASP A 22 -15.07 -1.33 -19.70
CA ASP A 22 -14.57 -0.24 -18.85
C ASP A 22 -13.14 -0.48 -18.30
N GLU A 23 -12.48 -1.56 -18.72
CA GLU A 23 -11.12 -1.89 -18.28
C GLU A 23 -10.07 -1.41 -19.27
N ARG A 24 -8.88 -1.10 -18.74
CA ARG A 24 -7.71 -0.78 -19.57
C ARG A 24 -7.04 -2.06 -20.07
N ASP A 25 -6.33 -1.93 -21.19
CA ASP A 25 -5.39 -2.97 -21.61
C ASP A 25 -4.39 -3.26 -20.49
N ALA A 26 -3.97 -4.51 -20.42
CA ALA A 26 -3.00 -4.98 -19.43
C ALA A 26 -2.28 -6.22 -19.98
N SER A 27 -1.06 -6.44 -19.54
CA SER A 27 -0.27 -7.64 -19.87
C SER A 27 -0.51 -8.75 -18.85
N ARG A 28 -0.82 -8.39 -17.59
CA ARG A 28 -1.02 -9.34 -16.47
C ARG A 28 -2.40 -9.20 -15.83
N ASP A 29 -2.96 -10.34 -15.47
CA ASP A 29 -4.09 -10.46 -14.55
C ASP A 29 -3.61 -11.21 -13.30
N VAL A 30 -3.74 -10.58 -12.14
CA VAL A 30 -3.27 -11.09 -10.86
C VAL A 30 -4.46 -11.36 -9.97
N GLU A 31 -4.49 -12.54 -9.35
CA GLU A 31 -5.52 -12.90 -8.39
C GLU A 31 -4.89 -13.58 -7.16
N PHE A 32 -5.24 -13.09 -5.99
CA PHE A 32 -4.92 -13.66 -4.70
C PHE A 32 -6.18 -13.96 -3.91
N ARG A 33 -6.08 -15.02 -3.11
CA ARG A 33 -7.06 -15.37 -2.09
C ARG A 33 -6.41 -15.25 -0.72
N VAL A 34 -7.08 -14.55 0.18
CA VAL A 34 -6.68 -14.46 1.59
C VAL A 34 -6.92 -15.84 2.24
N GLY A 35 -5.86 -16.38 2.85
CA GLY A 35 -5.93 -17.56 3.72
C GLY A 35 -6.54 -17.17 5.07
N GLN A 36 -6.18 -17.89 6.14
CA GLN A 36 -6.68 -17.54 7.47
C GLN A 36 -5.93 -16.31 8.03
N PRO A 37 -6.56 -15.13 8.03
CA PRO A 37 -5.91 -13.93 8.56
C PRO A 37 -5.91 -13.94 10.08
N SER A 38 -5.01 -13.17 10.70
CA SER A 38 -4.89 -13.07 12.15
C SER A 38 -4.45 -11.68 12.60
N SER A 39 -4.94 -11.24 13.76
CA SER A 39 -4.58 -9.98 14.39
C SER A 39 -3.87 -10.21 15.73
N SER A 40 -2.97 -9.28 16.10
CA SER A 40 -2.42 -9.20 17.45
C SER A 40 -3.45 -8.66 18.47
N ASN A 41 -4.52 -8.03 18.01
CA ASN A 41 -5.66 -7.65 18.81
C ASN A 41 -6.62 -8.84 18.95
N LEU A 42 -6.69 -9.38 20.15
CA LEU A 42 -7.50 -10.58 20.43
C LEU A 42 -9.00 -10.33 20.34
N GLU A 43 -9.44 -9.09 20.52
CA GLU A 43 -10.86 -8.71 20.44
C GLU A 43 -11.39 -8.81 19.00
N LEU A 44 -10.52 -8.62 18.01
CA LEU A 44 -10.85 -8.71 16.58
C LEU A 44 -10.64 -10.10 15.98
N THR A 45 -10.24 -11.11 16.78
CA THR A 45 -9.80 -12.41 16.26
C THR A 45 -10.85 -13.09 15.39
N ASP A 46 -12.11 -13.13 15.83
CA ASP A 46 -13.19 -13.81 15.13
C ASP A 46 -13.62 -13.00 13.90
N ASP A 47 -13.68 -11.69 14.01
CA ASP A 47 -14.00 -10.79 12.90
C ASP A 47 -12.97 -10.91 11.79
N ILE A 48 -11.68 -10.83 12.11
CA ILE A 48 -10.58 -10.97 11.14
C ILE A 48 -10.64 -12.35 10.46
N ARG A 49 -10.88 -13.43 11.19
CA ARG A 49 -11.02 -14.78 10.61
C ARG A 49 -12.19 -14.90 9.65
N SER A 50 -13.27 -14.17 9.87
CA SER A 50 -14.44 -14.19 8.97
C SER A 50 -14.12 -13.73 7.56
N ALA A 51 -13.00 -12.99 7.36
CA ALA A 51 -12.52 -12.53 6.07
C ALA A 51 -11.65 -13.56 5.32
N GLU A 52 -11.49 -14.79 5.83
CA GLU A 52 -10.83 -15.87 5.09
C GLU A 52 -11.55 -16.11 3.74
N GLY A 53 -10.78 -16.19 2.67
CA GLY A 53 -11.31 -16.32 1.32
C GLY A 53 -11.56 -14.99 0.60
N PHE A 54 -11.22 -13.84 1.21
CA PHE A 54 -11.28 -12.55 0.54
C PHE A 54 -10.47 -12.58 -0.76
N LEU A 55 -11.03 -12.06 -1.84
CA LEU A 55 -10.37 -11.98 -3.15
C LEU A 55 -9.76 -10.61 -3.34
N LEU A 56 -8.49 -10.60 -3.69
CA LEU A 56 -7.75 -9.45 -4.16
C LEU A 56 -7.28 -9.74 -5.59
N GLY A 57 -7.69 -8.94 -6.54
CA GLY A 57 -7.20 -9.04 -7.90
C GLY A 57 -6.86 -7.68 -8.49
N TRP A 58 -6.00 -7.67 -9.48
CA TRP A 58 -5.76 -6.49 -10.29
C TRP A 58 -5.31 -6.85 -11.70
N ARG A 59 -5.53 -5.94 -12.61
CA ARG A 59 -4.90 -5.94 -13.93
C ARG A 59 -3.74 -4.96 -13.93
N GLY A 60 -2.69 -5.25 -14.64
CA GLY A 60 -1.50 -4.40 -14.68
C GLY A 60 -0.54 -4.77 -15.81
N GLU A 61 0.57 -4.06 -15.83
CA GLU A 61 1.62 -4.24 -16.81
C GLU A 61 2.78 -5.08 -16.24
N ASP A 62 3.68 -5.55 -17.10
CA ASP A 62 4.85 -6.35 -16.71
C ASP A 62 5.85 -5.57 -15.86
N ASP A 63 5.83 -4.24 -15.96
CA ASP A 63 6.65 -3.35 -15.13
C ASP A 63 6.15 -3.21 -13.68
N GLY A 64 4.99 -3.78 -13.36
CA GLY A 64 4.36 -3.67 -12.03
C GLY A 64 3.30 -2.58 -11.91
N GLN A 65 3.00 -1.83 -12.99
CA GLN A 65 1.96 -0.82 -12.98
C GLN A 65 0.57 -1.47 -12.83
N VAL A 66 -0.23 -0.97 -11.89
CA VAL A 66 -1.60 -1.46 -11.62
C VAL A 66 -2.61 -0.54 -12.29
N SER A 67 -3.55 -1.09 -13.05
CA SER A 67 -4.58 -0.33 -13.76
C SER A 67 -5.98 -0.48 -13.18
N THR A 68 -6.39 -1.69 -12.84
CA THR A 68 -7.73 -1.98 -12.28
C THR A 68 -7.60 -2.90 -11.08
N VAL A 69 -8.24 -2.54 -9.98
CA VAL A 69 -8.24 -3.33 -8.73
C VAL A 69 -9.63 -3.92 -8.50
N ARG A 70 -9.68 -5.17 -8.08
CA ARG A 70 -10.89 -5.92 -7.72
C ARG A 70 -10.76 -6.45 -6.31
N LEU A 71 -11.72 -6.14 -5.46
CA LEU A 71 -11.83 -6.63 -4.10
C LEU A 71 -13.20 -7.31 -3.93
N ALA A 72 -13.22 -8.51 -3.35
CA ALA A 72 -14.46 -9.18 -3.03
C ALA A 72 -14.37 -9.92 -1.70
N ALA A 73 -15.12 -9.41 -0.72
CA ALA A 73 -15.24 -10.04 0.58
C ALA A 73 -16.09 -11.32 0.52
N PRO A 74 -15.82 -12.33 1.35
CA PRO A 74 -16.71 -13.47 1.55
C PRO A 74 -18.09 -12.99 2.03
N LYS A 75 -19.13 -13.73 1.66
CA LYS A 75 -20.51 -13.37 2.04
C LYS A 75 -20.74 -13.40 3.55
N ASP A 76 -20.01 -14.26 4.24
CA ASP A 76 -20.14 -14.47 5.69
C ASP A 76 -19.13 -13.62 6.49
N ALA A 77 -18.35 -12.75 5.83
CA ALA A 77 -17.47 -11.82 6.52
C ALA A 77 -18.29 -10.80 7.32
N THR A 78 -17.88 -10.57 8.57
CA THR A 78 -18.43 -9.48 9.38
C THR A 78 -18.05 -8.12 8.77
N ASP A 79 -18.78 -7.06 9.08
CA ASP A 79 -18.48 -5.72 8.58
C ASP A 79 -17.10 -5.25 9.07
N GLU A 80 -16.74 -5.56 10.31
CA GLU A 80 -15.43 -5.25 10.91
C GLU A 80 -14.31 -6.01 10.20
N GLY A 81 -14.43 -7.35 10.10
CA GLY A 81 -13.44 -8.19 9.44
C GLY A 81 -13.22 -7.81 7.98
N ARG A 82 -14.32 -7.47 7.27
CA ARG A 82 -14.24 -6.94 5.91
C ARG A 82 -13.44 -5.64 5.87
N SER A 83 -13.79 -4.67 6.72
CA SER A 83 -13.16 -3.34 6.73
C SER A 83 -11.67 -3.43 7.01
N GLU A 84 -11.27 -4.20 8.03
CA GLU A 84 -9.87 -4.34 8.42
C GLU A 84 -9.01 -5.01 7.33
N VAL A 85 -9.50 -6.12 6.76
CA VAL A 85 -8.76 -6.81 5.70
C VAL A 85 -8.72 -5.98 4.41
N GLU A 86 -9.82 -5.32 4.03
CA GLU A 86 -9.85 -4.41 2.89
C GLU A 86 -8.84 -3.27 3.02
N GLN A 87 -8.78 -2.62 4.20
CA GLN A 87 -7.79 -1.57 4.47
C GLN A 87 -6.35 -2.09 4.37
N ALA A 88 -6.07 -3.29 4.90
CA ALA A 88 -4.75 -3.90 4.79
C ALA A 88 -4.37 -4.18 3.34
N LEU A 89 -5.29 -4.72 2.53
CA LEU A 89 -5.07 -4.98 1.11
C LEU A 89 -4.88 -3.67 0.32
N MET A 90 -5.62 -2.62 0.64
CA MET A 90 -5.44 -1.30 0.02
C MET A 90 -4.10 -0.66 0.40
N LYS A 91 -3.64 -0.84 1.64
CA LYS A 91 -2.28 -0.42 2.05
C LYS A 91 -1.20 -1.17 1.26
N LEU A 92 -1.36 -2.49 1.05
CA LEU A 92 -0.47 -3.28 0.22
C LEU A 92 -0.37 -2.69 -1.20
N LEU A 93 -1.51 -2.37 -1.82
CA LEU A 93 -1.58 -1.81 -3.17
C LEU A 93 -1.13 -0.34 -3.26
N SER A 94 -0.99 0.36 -2.14
CA SER A 94 -0.49 1.75 -2.13
C SER A 94 1.02 1.87 -2.34
N MET A 95 1.75 0.73 -2.34
CA MET A 95 3.19 0.67 -2.57
C MET A 95 3.55 -0.32 -3.69
N PRO A 96 3.09 -0.10 -4.93
CA PRO A 96 3.47 -0.94 -6.04
C PRO A 96 4.95 -0.73 -6.38
N VAL A 97 5.69 -1.82 -6.57
CA VAL A 97 7.03 -1.74 -7.16
C VAL A 97 6.85 -1.66 -8.67
N VAL A 98 6.99 -0.44 -9.21
CA VAL A 98 6.90 -0.20 -10.65
C VAL A 98 8.30 0.08 -11.17
N PHE A 99 8.79 -0.79 -12.07
CA PHE A 99 10.10 -0.64 -12.69
C PHE A 99 10.06 0.37 -13.85
N PRO A 100 11.14 1.12 -14.10
CA PRO A 100 11.22 2.00 -15.26
C PRO A 100 11.29 1.19 -16.57
N ALA A 101 10.84 1.80 -17.68
CA ALA A 101 10.87 1.16 -19.00
C ALA A 101 12.31 0.94 -19.53
N GLU A 102 13.27 1.72 -19.03
CA GLU A 102 14.69 1.58 -19.40
C GLU A 102 15.32 0.46 -18.59
N ALA A 103 16.32 -0.20 -19.17
CA ALA A 103 17.08 -1.22 -18.49
C ALA A 103 17.86 -0.62 -17.31
N VAL A 104 17.66 -1.18 -16.13
CA VAL A 104 18.28 -0.73 -14.88
C VAL A 104 19.08 -1.85 -14.22
N GLY A 105 20.02 -1.50 -13.36
CA GLY A 105 20.88 -2.43 -12.64
C GLY A 105 21.32 -1.85 -11.29
N PRO A 106 22.22 -2.54 -10.57
CA PRO A 106 22.70 -2.08 -9.25
C PRO A 106 23.17 -0.64 -9.27
N GLY A 107 22.71 0.14 -8.29
CA GLY A 107 22.93 1.58 -8.17
C GLY A 107 21.94 2.47 -8.91
N ALA A 108 21.02 1.91 -9.71
CA ALA A 108 19.95 2.67 -10.33
C ALA A 108 18.92 3.11 -9.26
N THR A 109 18.40 4.32 -9.43
CA THR A 109 17.38 4.90 -8.54
C THR A 109 16.29 5.54 -9.39
N TRP A 110 15.02 5.32 -9.01
CA TRP A 110 13.87 5.95 -9.64
C TRP A 110 12.77 6.21 -8.60
N SER A 111 11.80 7.05 -8.96
CA SER A 111 10.68 7.37 -8.07
C SER A 111 9.35 7.09 -8.76
N VAL A 112 8.39 6.65 -7.96
CA VAL A 112 7.00 6.39 -8.36
C VAL A 112 6.11 7.31 -7.55
N ASP A 113 5.31 8.13 -8.23
CA ASP A 113 4.31 8.98 -7.60
C ASP A 113 2.96 8.26 -7.55
N SER A 114 2.32 8.30 -6.39
CA SER A 114 1.02 7.70 -6.16
C SER A 114 0.13 8.60 -5.30
N ARG A 115 -1.15 8.27 -5.26
CA ARG A 115 -2.13 8.91 -4.38
C ARG A 115 -2.68 7.87 -3.43
N VAL A 116 -2.52 8.12 -2.13
CA VAL A 116 -3.03 7.25 -1.08
C VAL A 116 -4.31 7.86 -0.52
N THR A 117 -5.39 7.12 -0.60
CA THR A 117 -6.70 7.52 -0.06
C THR A 117 -6.90 6.86 1.31
N GLY A 118 -7.30 7.64 2.30
CA GLY A 118 -7.60 7.22 3.66
C GLY A 118 -8.50 8.27 4.31
N GLU A 119 -8.33 8.54 5.61
CA GLU A 119 -9.02 9.66 6.29
C GLU A 119 -8.72 11.00 5.61
N ALA A 120 -7.51 11.15 5.08
CA ALA A 120 -7.12 12.24 4.21
C ALA A 120 -6.39 11.70 2.98
N THR A 121 -6.54 12.38 1.84
CA THR A 121 -5.78 12.03 0.64
C THR A 121 -4.35 12.55 0.77
N LEU A 122 -3.38 11.64 0.63
CA LEU A 122 -1.96 11.96 0.62
C LEU A 122 -1.39 11.78 -0.80
N LEU A 123 -0.48 12.64 -1.18
CA LEU A 123 0.42 12.44 -2.32
C LEU A 123 1.66 11.74 -1.78
N GLN A 124 2.02 10.63 -2.39
CA GLN A 124 3.15 9.79 -1.99
C GLN A 124 4.14 9.70 -3.14
N THR A 125 5.41 9.92 -2.83
CA THR A 125 6.53 9.61 -3.72
C THR A 125 7.32 8.48 -3.07
N THR A 126 7.44 7.34 -3.75
CA THR A 126 8.26 6.20 -3.32
C THR A 126 9.50 6.14 -4.19
N THR A 127 10.67 6.21 -3.58
CA THR A 127 11.96 6.12 -4.26
C THR A 127 12.55 4.73 -4.03
N TYR A 128 12.89 4.05 -5.12
CA TYR A 128 13.52 2.75 -5.12
C TYR A 128 14.96 2.88 -5.58
N SER A 129 15.88 2.14 -4.92
CA SER A 129 17.29 2.05 -5.30
C SER A 129 17.71 0.59 -5.36
N ILE A 130 18.20 0.11 -6.50
CA ILE A 130 18.69 -1.27 -6.64
C ILE A 130 20.01 -1.41 -5.89
N THR A 131 20.05 -2.27 -4.88
CA THR A 131 21.27 -2.60 -4.13
C THR A 131 21.97 -3.84 -4.67
N ALA A 132 21.20 -4.84 -5.12
CA ALA A 132 21.74 -6.06 -5.73
C ALA A 132 20.77 -6.67 -6.75
N VAL A 133 21.31 -7.45 -7.68
CA VAL A 133 20.55 -8.27 -8.64
C VAL A 133 21.20 -9.64 -8.71
N ASP A 134 20.41 -10.70 -8.52
CA ASP A 134 20.82 -12.09 -8.64
C ASP A 134 19.75 -12.88 -9.42
N GLY A 135 19.98 -13.07 -10.71
CA GLY A 135 18.98 -13.64 -11.63
C GLY A 135 17.73 -12.79 -11.68
N ASP A 136 16.58 -13.39 -11.33
CA ASP A 136 15.28 -12.72 -11.27
C ASP A 136 15.01 -12.03 -9.91
N ARG A 137 15.93 -12.15 -8.95
CA ARG A 137 15.83 -11.49 -7.65
C ARG A 137 16.50 -10.13 -7.66
N VAL A 138 15.77 -9.13 -7.20
CA VAL A 138 16.22 -7.73 -7.10
C VAL A 138 16.06 -7.28 -5.66
N GLU A 139 17.15 -6.80 -5.07
CA GLU A 139 17.13 -6.15 -3.76
C GLU A 139 17.00 -4.64 -3.91
N LEU A 140 16.09 -4.05 -3.18
CA LEU A 140 15.72 -2.64 -3.25
C LEU A 140 15.82 -1.99 -1.88
N ASP A 141 16.49 -0.85 -1.77
CA ASP A 141 16.22 0.13 -0.73
C ASP A 141 15.00 0.96 -1.13
N VAL A 142 14.16 1.30 -0.15
CA VAL A 142 12.89 2.00 -0.36
C VAL A 142 12.78 3.19 0.57
N ASP A 143 12.58 4.38 0.01
CA ASP A 143 12.24 5.59 0.75
C ASP A 143 10.85 6.08 0.35
N VAL A 144 10.02 6.41 1.34
CA VAL A 144 8.65 6.91 1.15
C VAL A 144 8.55 8.33 1.70
N GLN A 145 8.04 9.24 0.87
CA GLN A 145 7.71 10.59 1.25
C GLN A 145 6.23 10.86 1.00
N GLN A 146 5.54 11.39 2.01
CA GLN A 146 4.12 11.71 1.91
C GLN A 146 3.86 13.17 2.28
N ARG A 147 2.86 13.74 1.63
CA ARG A 147 2.32 15.07 1.98
C ARG A 147 0.81 15.11 1.74
N PRO A 148 0.06 15.90 2.50
CA PRO A 148 -1.37 16.11 2.23
C PRO A 148 -1.61 16.62 0.80
N ALA A 149 -2.63 16.08 0.14
CA ALA A 149 -3.02 16.50 -1.21
C ALA A 149 -3.69 17.88 -1.21
N ILE A 150 -4.28 18.27 -0.07
CA ILE A 150 -4.92 19.57 0.14
C ILE A 150 -4.21 20.32 1.26
N GLY A 151 -4.10 21.65 1.12
CA GLY A 151 -3.41 22.50 2.08
C GLY A 151 -4.21 22.84 3.34
N ALA A 152 -5.46 22.42 3.46
CA ALA A 152 -6.31 22.67 4.62
C ALA A 152 -7.34 21.55 4.84
N LEU A 153 -7.67 21.30 6.10
CA LEU A 153 -8.79 20.46 6.53
C LEU A 153 -9.95 21.35 6.99
N THR A 154 -11.17 21.00 6.61
CA THR A 154 -12.36 21.63 7.16
C THR A 154 -12.92 20.75 8.28
N MET A 155 -13.04 21.32 9.48
CA MET A 155 -13.59 20.65 10.64
C MET A 155 -15.13 20.63 10.59
N GLU A 156 -15.77 19.76 11.37
CA GLU A 156 -17.23 19.64 11.43
C GLU A 156 -17.94 20.94 11.84
N ASP A 157 -17.28 21.78 12.64
CA ASP A 157 -17.78 23.10 13.06
C ASP A 157 -17.58 24.19 11.99
N GLY A 158 -17.08 23.85 10.81
CA GLY A 158 -16.81 24.77 9.70
C GLY A 158 -15.48 25.52 9.80
N GLN A 159 -14.67 25.29 10.84
CA GLN A 159 -13.34 25.87 10.95
C GLN A 159 -12.40 25.20 9.95
N SER A 160 -11.43 25.95 9.42
CA SER A 160 -10.40 25.45 8.52
C SER A 160 -9.05 25.42 9.24
N LEU A 161 -8.40 24.25 9.21
CA LEU A 161 -7.04 24.05 9.68
C LEU A 161 -6.10 23.95 8.48
N ASN A 162 -5.18 24.88 8.35
CA ASN A 162 -4.17 24.86 7.30
C ASN A 162 -3.03 23.88 7.66
N VAL A 163 -2.51 23.19 6.67
CA VAL A 163 -1.28 22.43 6.80
C VAL A 163 -0.11 23.42 6.92
N LEU A 164 0.54 23.43 8.07
CA LEU A 164 1.69 24.31 8.36
C LEU A 164 3.01 23.62 8.03
N ASN A 165 3.08 22.31 8.25
CA ASN A 165 4.24 21.50 7.96
C ASN A 165 3.84 20.04 7.72
N SER A 166 4.61 19.34 6.89
CA SER A 166 4.52 17.89 6.71
C SER A 166 5.92 17.33 6.55
N ASN A 167 6.20 16.23 7.24
CA ASN A 167 7.48 15.53 7.15
C ASN A 167 7.26 14.03 7.28
N THR A 168 7.98 13.23 6.47
CA THR A 168 7.96 11.77 6.55
C THR A 168 9.35 11.26 6.90
N THR A 169 9.39 10.33 7.85
CA THR A 169 10.59 9.53 8.16
C THR A 169 10.32 8.13 7.65
N SER A 170 11.21 7.57 6.84
CA SER A 170 11.05 6.29 6.17
C SER A 170 12.28 5.40 6.36
N GLU A 171 12.05 4.10 6.41
CA GLU A 171 13.05 3.05 6.37
C GLU A 171 12.46 1.83 5.65
N GLY A 172 13.15 1.32 4.63
CA GLY A 172 12.63 0.18 3.88
C GLY A 172 13.67 -0.54 3.05
N ALA A 173 13.53 -1.87 3.01
CA ALA A 173 14.22 -2.74 2.07
C ALA A 173 13.28 -3.85 1.62
N LEU A 174 13.30 -4.18 0.35
CA LEU A 174 12.46 -5.21 -0.27
C LEU A 174 13.29 -6.13 -1.14
N THR A 175 12.93 -7.40 -1.17
CA THR A 175 13.37 -8.35 -2.19
C THR A 175 12.19 -8.64 -3.11
N VAL A 176 12.39 -8.41 -4.40
CA VAL A 176 11.41 -8.66 -5.45
C VAL A 176 11.90 -9.82 -6.30
N ASP A 177 11.01 -10.72 -6.67
CA ASP A 177 11.21 -11.73 -7.70
C ASP A 177 10.41 -11.30 -8.94
N LEU A 178 11.09 -11.09 -10.08
CA LEU A 178 10.46 -10.57 -11.30
C LEU A 178 9.37 -11.49 -11.88
N GLY A 179 9.37 -12.76 -11.49
CA GLY A 179 8.31 -13.72 -11.81
C GLY A 179 7.09 -13.63 -10.90
N ARG A 180 7.11 -12.83 -9.83
CA ARG A 180 6.04 -12.72 -8.84
C ARG A 180 5.44 -11.32 -8.78
N PRO A 181 4.13 -11.20 -8.54
CA PRO A 181 3.44 -9.91 -8.55
C PRO A 181 3.59 -9.08 -7.26
N LEU A 182 4.13 -9.67 -6.20
CA LEU A 182 4.39 -9.02 -4.91
C LEU A 182 5.83 -9.26 -4.46
N PRO A 183 6.41 -8.37 -3.62
CA PRO A 183 7.68 -8.63 -2.97
C PRO A 183 7.66 -9.96 -2.21
N VAL A 184 8.77 -10.68 -2.25
CA VAL A 184 8.91 -12.01 -1.61
C VAL A 184 9.47 -11.91 -0.21
N ASP A 185 10.18 -10.84 0.12
CA ASP A 185 10.73 -10.59 1.46
C ASP A 185 10.96 -9.09 1.68
N GLY A 186 11.09 -8.72 2.95
CA GLY A 186 11.48 -7.38 3.34
C GLY A 186 10.42 -6.60 4.10
N ARG A 187 10.74 -5.36 4.40
CA ARG A 187 9.88 -4.47 5.17
C ARG A 187 10.06 -3.02 4.75
N VAL A 188 8.96 -2.28 4.74
CA VAL A 188 8.96 -0.82 4.63
C VAL A 188 8.14 -0.24 5.78
N SER A 189 8.70 0.75 6.46
CA SER A 189 8.03 1.46 7.56
C SER A 189 8.27 2.96 7.41
N TYR A 190 7.21 3.73 7.52
CA TYR A 190 7.30 5.19 7.47
C TYR A 190 6.30 5.84 8.41
N THR A 191 6.68 7.00 8.95
CA THR A 191 5.84 7.84 9.79
C THR A 191 5.73 9.21 9.17
N THR A 192 4.51 9.61 8.86
CA THR A 192 4.20 10.95 8.35
C THR A 192 3.63 11.79 9.48
N ARG A 193 4.32 12.89 9.79
CA ARG A 193 3.87 13.91 10.72
C ARG A 193 3.30 15.07 9.94
N VAL A 194 2.08 15.46 10.26
CA VAL A 194 1.43 16.65 9.71
C VAL A 194 1.08 17.59 10.87
N VAL A 195 1.45 18.86 10.71
CA VAL A 195 1.11 19.92 11.67
C VAL A 195 0.09 20.85 11.05
N TYR A 196 -1.03 20.97 11.71
CA TYR A 196 -2.13 21.85 11.31
C TYR A 196 -2.26 23.06 12.25
N GLY A 197 -2.80 24.16 11.76
CA GLY A 197 -3.12 25.33 12.56
C GLY A 197 -4.19 26.19 11.93
N GLY A 198 -5.00 26.84 12.78
CA GLY A 198 -5.96 27.86 12.35
C GLY A 198 -5.29 29.19 12.04
N ALA A 199 -5.91 30.00 11.16
CA ALA A 199 -5.37 31.28 10.74
C ALA A 199 -5.23 32.28 11.92
N ASP A 200 -6.18 32.22 12.87
CA ASP A 200 -6.29 33.15 13.99
C ASP A 200 -6.07 32.45 15.36
N SER A 201 -5.36 31.32 15.39
CA SER A 201 -5.17 30.51 16.60
C SER A 201 -3.70 30.14 16.77
N ASP A 202 -3.20 30.23 18.01
CA ASP A 202 -1.90 29.71 18.40
C ASP A 202 -1.91 28.18 18.63
N VAL A 203 -3.09 27.57 18.60
CA VAL A 203 -3.25 26.14 18.76
C VAL A 203 -2.72 25.41 17.52
N ARG A 204 -1.94 24.37 17.76
CA ARG A 204 -1.44 23.45 16.73
C ARG A 204 -1.97 22.06 17.00
N VAL A 205 -2.42 21.40 15.94
CA VAL A 205 -2.79 19.97 15.96
C VAL A 205 -1.68 19.22 15.24
N VAL A 206 -1.13 18.20 15.89
CA VAL A 206 -0.09 17.33 15.32
C VAL A 206 -0.70 15.96 15.13
N GLN A 207 -0.63 15.45 13.91
CA GLN A 207 -1.06 14.11 13.55
C GLN A 207 0.16 13.31 13.09
N ASP A 208 0.42 12.19 13.76
CA ASP A 208 1.43 11.22 13.37
C ASP A 208 0.73 9.96 12.85
N THR A 209 1.03 9.57 11.63
CA THR A 209 0.51 8.34 11.03
C THR A 209 1.66 7.43 10.67
N THR A 210 1.71 6.24 11.26
CA THR A 210 2.72 5.23 10.96
C THR A 210 2.11 4.10 10.13
N THR A 211 2.78 3.75 9.04
CA THR A 211 2.48 2.58 8.22
C THR A 211 3.70 1.66 8.19
N SER A 212 3.47 0.38 8.36
CA SER A 212 4.51 -0.65 8.22
C SER A 212 3.95 -1.83 7.43
N LEU A 213 4.65 -2.23 6.38
CA LEU A 213 4.38 -3.41 5.57
C LEU A 213 5.58 -4.34 5.67
N ALA A 214 5.34 -5.63 5.89
CA ALA A 214 6.36 -6.66 5.89
C ALA A 214 5.91 -7.81 4.99
N PHE A 215 6.84 -8.34 4.22
CA PHE A 215 6.63 -9.45 3.30
C PHE A 215 7.49 -10.62 3.74
N THR A 216 6.95 -11.81 3.65
CA THR A 216 7.66 -13.08 3.88
C THR A 216 7.14 -14.12 2.92
N ASP A 217 8.04 -14.77 2.20
CA ASP A 217 7.71 -15.94 1.38
C ASP A 217 7.37 -17.13 2.30
N SER A 218 6.37 -17.90 1.98
CA SER A 218 5.87 -19.06 2.77
C SER A 218 6.08 -20.37 2.02
#